data_be49e44d3620d7c4389e1924e3842874
#
_entry.id   be49e44d3620d7c4389e1924e3842874
#
_cell.length_a   1.000
_cell.length_b   1.000
_cell.length_c   1.000
_cell.angle_alpha   90.00
_cell.angle_beta   90.00
_cell.angle_gamma   90.00
#
_symmetry.space_group_name_H-M   'P 1'
#
loop_
_entity.id
_entity.type
_entity.pdbx_description
1 polymer ?
#
loop_
_entity_poly.entity_id
_entity_poly.type
_entity_poly.pdbx_seq_one_letter_code
_entity_poly.pdbx_strand_id
1 'polypeptide(L)'
;MTIRFQWCHSLGAADFPVSAYEQLRSQVADATPFNTLAWLQAAEFALLPDQQLHVLLGWQDQDLSLCLPLVSGRERIGGLRFRVLHHLGYPLADRIGLLARLDAEGMGQALMQIRQQLPHAMLQLNEVVEPVGEQSVLSAWMALSSTGERRLSCRVPVHLISDSDHQEISGDPRYKLRRARKRIAACGARIQRETPDAIGMGPLLRTLAEVEALSWKGEEGVGIFSDPMRRQWMNHAFTALAAEGLVRVVMLELDGHCISYRLGLLEQGRLYDYNLAFLPEHADLGSGRVLLEEWIRWGLDDNWHWIDASRVSLENSSHQLHERMTGQLEHWRWSFYSWQPDGLVLGLALRLWKSLKPWLGKRPRQQNTTTVSSPNPKSKESDHA
;
A
#
# COMPACT_ATOMS: atom_id res chain seq x y z
N MET A 1 -9.73 -31.80 12.38
CA MET A 1 -10.68 -31.66 11.22
C MET A 1 -9.93 -31.85 9.93
N THR A 2 -10.51 -32.56 8.94
CA THR A 2 -9.88 -32.77 7.64
C THR A 2 -10.11 -31.56 6.76
N ILE A 3 -9.03 -30.96 6.23
CA ILE A 3 -9.12 -29.83 5.31
C ILE A 3 -9.00 -30.38 3.88
N ARG A 4 -9.96 -30.05 3.03
CA ARG A 4 -9.91 -30.34 1.59
C ARG A 4 -9.35 -29.12 0.85
N PHE A 5 -8.26 -29.28 0.12
CA PHE A 5 -7.68 -28.24 -0.70
C PHE A 5 -8.11 -28.38 -2.16
N GLN A 6 -8.34 -27.23 -2.80
CA GLN A 6 -8.72 -27.12 -4.21
C GLN A 6 -7.92 -25.98 -4.84
N TRP A 7 -7.53 -26.14 -6.09
CA TRP A 7 -6.87 -25.11 -6.87
C TRP A 7 -7.82 -24.57 -7.94
N CYS A 8 -7.87 -23.22 -8.06
CA CYS A 8 -8.50 -22.51 -9.16
C CYS A 8 -7.44 -21.66 -9.85
N HIS A 9 -7.65 -21.33 -11.11
CA HIS A 9 -6.67 -20.57 -11.91
C HIS A 9 -7.23 -19.24 -12.42
N SER A 10 -8.46 -18.90 -12.09
CA SER A 10 -9.09 -17.61 -12.38
C SER A 10 -10.18 -17.32 -11.36
N LEU A 11 -10.31 -16.07 -10.94
CA LEU A 11 -11.39 -15.60 -10.07
C LEU A 11 -12.70 -15.38 -10.85
N GLY A 12 -12.62 -15.27 -12.17
CA GLY A 12 -13.78 -15.17 -13.06
C GLY A 12 -14.26 -16.52 -13.60
N ALA A 13 -13.63 -17.63 -13.23
CA ALA A 13 -14.02 -18.95 -13.69
C ALA A 13 -15.35 -19.40 -13.06
N ALA A 14 -16.13 -20.20 -13.80
CA ALA A 14 -17.43 -20.68 -13.35
C ALA A 14 -17.36 -21.58 -12.08
N ASP A 15 -16.21 -22.18 -11.84
CA ASP A 15 -15.94 -23.05 -10.69
C ASP A 15 -15.36 -22.28 -9.47
N PHE A 16 -15.10 -20.97 -9.59
CA PHE A 16 -14.71 -20.17 -8.44
C PHE A 16 -15.92 -19.90 -7.54
N PRO A 17 -15.85 -20.24 -6.23
CA PRO A 17 -17.01 -20.21 -5.34
C PRO A 17 -17.28 -18.80 -4.79
N VAL A 18 -17.79 -17.89 -5.60
CA VAL A 18 -18.01 -16.47 -5.26
C VAL A 18 -18.75 -16.30 -3.94
N SER A 19 -19.88 -17.00 -3.74
CA SER A 19 -20.67 -16.86 -2.51
C SER A 19 -19.91 -17.29 -1.27
N ALA A 20 -19.16 -18.40 -1.34
CA ALA A 20 -18.34 -18.87 -0.21
C ALA A 20 -17.15 -17.93 0.05
N TYR A 21 -16.60 -17.34 -1.00
CA TYR A 21 -15.56 -16.32 -0.89
C TYR A 21 -16.05 -15.09 -0.13
N GLU A 22 -17.18 -14.52 -0.52
CA GLU A 22 -17.75 -13.34 0.14
C GLU A 22 -18.16 -13.65 1.58
N GLN A 23 -18.66 -14.87 1.86
CA GLN A 23 -18.92 -15.33 3.21
C GLN A 23 -17.63 -15.38 4.05
N LEU A 24 -16.55 -15.99 3.54
CA LEU A 24 -15.25 -16.03 4.22
C LEU A 24 -14.75 -14.61 4.47
N ARG A 25 -14.81 -13.75 3.45
CA ARG A 25 -14.35 -12.35 3.54
C ARG A 25 -15.11 -11.60 4.64
N SER A 26 -16.41 -11.78 4.75
CA SER A 26 -17.23 -11.11 5.80
C SER A 26 -16.94 -11.60 7.23
N GLN A 27 -16.34 -12.79 7.37
CA GLN A 27 -16.01 -13.39 8.66
C GLN A 27 -14.58 -13.15 9.12
N VAL A 28 -13.71 -12.63 8.23
CA VAL A 28 -12.33 -12.29 8.57
C VAL A 28 -12.23 -10.82 8.95
N ALA A 29 -11.91 -10.56 10.22
CA ALA A 29 -11.87 -9.19 10.77
C ALA A 29 -10.85 -8.28 10.08
N ASP A 30 -9.76 -8.86 9.56
CA ASP A 30 -8.67 -8.14 8.87
C ASP A 30 -8.87 -8.07 7.35
N ALA A 31 -10.04 -8.46 6.83
CA ALA A 31 -10.39 -8.25 5.43
C ALA A 31 -10.39 -6.75 5.10
N THR A 32 -9.87 -6.41 3.93
CA THR A 32 -9.72 -5.03 3.47
C THR A 32 -10.38 -4.84 2.10
N PRO A 33 -10.58 -3.61 1.62
CA PRO A 33 -11.04 -3.37 0.25
C PRO A 33 -10.16 -4.02 -0.83
N PHE A 34 -8.88 -4.30 -0.52
CA PHE A 34 -7.96 -5.02 -1.41
C PHE A 34 -8.23 -6.52 -1.50
N ASN A 35 -9.16 -7.03 -0.69
CA ASN A 35 -9.70 -8.37 -0.77
C ASN A 35 -11.05 -8.43 -1.51
N THR A 36 -11.60 -7.33 -2.03
CA THR A 36 -12.82 -7.38 -2.86
C THR A 36 -12.54 -8.11 -4.17
N LEU A 37 -13.56 -8.79 -4.71
CA LEU A 37 -13.44 -9.39 -6.04
C LEU A 37 -13.19 -8.32 -7.11
N ALA A 38 -13.76 -7.12 -6.95
CA ALA A 38 -13.51 -5.98 -7.81
C ALA A 38 -12.00 -5.66 -7.92
N TRP A 39 -11.30 -5.59 -6.78
CA TRP A 39 -9.86 -5.36 -6.77
C TRP A 39 -9.07 -6.54 -7.33
N LEU A 40 -9.36 -7.75 -6.88
CA LEU A 40 -8.61 -8.94 -7.24
C LEU A 40 -8.78 -9.32 -8.71
N GLN A 41 -9.98 -9.21 -9.27
CA GLN A 41 -10.22 -9.46 -10.69
C GLN A 41 -9.53 -8.43 -11.58
N ALA A 42 -9.49 -7.16 -11.16
CA ALA A 42 -8.71 -6.14 -11.86
C ALA A 42 -7.20 -6.44 -11.82
N ALA A 43 -6.70 -6.97 -10.69
CA ALA A 43 -5.32 -7.41 -10.55
C ALA A 43 -5.02 -8.65 -11.43
N GLU A 44 -5.94 -9.60 -11.52
CA GLU A 44 -5.85 -10.75 -12.43
C GLU A 44 -5.78 -10.30 -13.89
N PHE A 45 -6.64 -9.36 -14.27
CA PHE A 45 -6.65 -8.79 -15.62
C PHE A 45 -5.32 -8.13 -16.01
N ALA A 46 -4.62 -7.56 -15.05
CA ALA A 46 -3.35 -6.85 -15.23
C ALA A 46 -2.11 -7.76 -15.14
N LEU A 47 -2.27 -9.07 -15.07
CA LEU A 47 -1.14 -10.00 -15.04
C LEU A 47 -0.33 -9.96 -16.34
N LEU A 48 0.99 -10.02 -16.20
CA LEU A 48 1.91 -10.09 -17.33
C LEU A 48 1.83 -11.48 -18.01
N PRO A 49 2.19 -11.59 -19.28
CA PRO A 49 2.09 -12.88 -20.02
C PRO A 49 2.92 -14.03 -19.42
N ASP A 50 3.96 -13.73 -18.65
CA ASP A 50 4.81 -14.71 -17.96
C ASP A 50 4.38 -14.96 -16.50
N GLN A 51 3.29 -14.36 -16.08
CA GLN A 51 2.68 -14.53 -14.75
C GLN A 51 1.47 -15.47 -14.85
N GLN A 52 1.25 -16.25 -13.79
CA GLN A 52 0.11 -17.18 -13.69
C GLN A 52 -0.54 -17.06 -12.32
N LEU A 53 -1.86 -16.98 -12.32
CA LEU A 53 -2.67 -17.00 -11.09
C LEU A 53 -2.91 -18.44 -10.63
N HIS A 54 -2.76 -18.64 -9.33
CA HIS A 54 -3.04 -19.89 -8.63
C HIS A 54 -3.79 -19.53 -7.35
N VAL A 55 -5.06 -19.90 -7.25
CA VAL A 55 -5.89 -19.65 -6.06
C VAL A 55 -5.99 -20.93 -5.26
N LEU A 56 -5.42 -20.93 -4.06
CA LEU A 56 -5.57 -22.05 -3.12
C LEU A 56 -6.82 -21.80 -2.26
N LEU A 57 -7.78 -22.72 -2.37
CA LEU A 57 -8.99 -22.77 -1.56
C LEU A 57 -8.84 -23.90 -0.54
N GLY A 58 -9.13 -23.61 0.74
CA GLY A 58 -9.16 -24.59 1.82
C GLY A 58 -10.56 -24.69 2.42
N TRP A 59 -11.13 -25.88 2.41
CA TRP A 59 -12.47 -26.17 2.87
C TRP A 59 -12.45 -26.99 4.15
N GLN A 60 -13.18 -26.54 5.16
CA GLN A 60 -13.53 -27.33 6.35
C GLN A 60 -15.01 -27.69 6.25
N ASP A 61 -15.28 -28.98 6.08
CA ASP A 61 -16.60 -29.49 5.73
C ASP A 61 -17.15 -28.81 4.45
N GLN A 62 -18.16 -27.96 4.56
CA GLN A 62 -18.75 -27.21 3.44
C GLN A 62 -18.34 -25.73 3.44
N ASP A 63 -17.63 -25.26 4.47
CA ASP A 63 -17.26 -23.86 4.63
C ASP A 63 -15.87 -23.59 4.04
N LEU A 64 -15.78 -22.54 3.23
CA LEU A 64 -14.49 -22.03 2.78
C LEU A 64 -13.79 -21.35 3.97
N SER A 65 -12.63 -21.86 4.35
CA SER A 65 -11.85 -21.39 5.50
C SER A 65 -10.49 -20.80 5.13
N LEU A 66 -10.11 -20.91 3.85
CA LEU A 66 -8.90 -20.29 3.29
C LEU A 66 -9.15 -19.92 1.84
N CYS A 67 -8.80 -18.69 1.47
CA CYS A 67 -8.61 -18.29 0.09
C CYS A 67 -7.30 -17.53 -0.04
N LEU A 68 -6.35 -18.08 -0.80
CA LEU A 68 -5.04 -17.50 -1.00
C LEU A 68 -4.74 -17.41 -2.49
N PRO A 69 -5.00 -16.25 -3.12
CA PRO A 69 -4.66 -16.02 -4.52
C PRO A 69 -3.17 -15.68 -4.67
N LEU A 70 -2.43 -16.55 -5.32
CA LEU A 70 -0.99 -16.44 -5.56
C LEU A 70 -0.69 -16.25 -7.03
N VAL A 71 0.30 -15.43 -7.32
CA VAL A 71 0.82 -15.21 -8.67
C VAL A 71 2.23 -15.76 -8.75
N SER A 72 2.48 -16.68 -9.68
CA SER A 72 3.83 -17.13 -10.00
C SER A 72 4.43 -16.25 -11.09
N GLY A 73 5.65 -15.79 -10.90
CA GLY A 73 6.40 -14.99 -11.85
C GLY A 73 7.89 -15.26 -11.74
N ARG A 74 8.67 -14.67 -12.65
CA ARG A 74 10.14 -14.72 -12.60
C ARG A 74 10.71 -13.38 -12.22
N GLU A 75 11.48 -13.36 -11.13
CA GLU A 75 12.16 -12.16 -10.65
C GLU A 75 13.67 -12.26 -10.71
N ARG A 76 14.31 -11.12 -10.90
CA ARG A 76 15.77 -11.01 -10.91
C ARG A 76 16.25 -10.61 -9.50
N ILE A 77 16.91 -11.54 -8.82
CA ILE A 77 17.44 -11.32 -7.47
C ILE A 77 18.95 -11.59 -7.52
N GLY A 78 19.77 -10.58 -7.19
CA GLY A 78 21.23 -10.70 -7.24
C GLY A 78 21.79 -11.03 -8.64
N GLY A 79 21.07 -10.65 -9.72
CA GLY A 79 21.45 -10.92 -11.11
C GLY A 79 20.93 -12.26 -11.66
N LEU A 80 20.50 -13.18 -10.82
CA LEU A 80 19.92 -14.47 -11.19
C LEU A 80 18.38 -14.40 -11.27
N ARG A 81 17.78 -15.24 -12.11
CA ARG A 81 16.32 -15.32 -12.24
C ARG A 81 15.77 -16.46 -11.39
N PHE A 82 14.84 -16.14 -10.50
CA PHE A 82 14.14 -17.10 -9.66
C PHE A 82 12.64 -17.05 -9.93
N ARG A 83 11.97 -18.20 -9.75
CA ARG A 83 10.52 -18.24 -9.71
C ARG A 83 10.07 -17.82 -8.31
N VAL A 84 9.24 -16.78 -8.24
CA VAL A 84 8.71 -16.23 -6.98
C VAL A 84 7.19 -16.30 -7.02
N LEU A 85 6.60 -16.60 -5.88
CA LEU A 85 5.16 -16.50 -5.66
C LEU A 85 4.89 -15.22 -4.84
N HIS A 86 3.98 -14.39 -5.33
CA HIS A 86 3.40 -13.27 -4.58
C HIS A 86 1.90 -13.46 -4.40
N HIS A 87 1.30 -12.74 -3.45
CA HIS A 87 -0.16 -12.65 -3.47
C HIS A 87 -0.63 -11.81 -4.65
N LEU A 88 -1.82 -12.09 -5.14
CA LEU A 88 -2.46 -11.30 -6.18
C LEU A 88 -2.71 -9.86 -5.66
N GLY A 89 -2.44 -8.87 -6.49
CA GLY A 89 -2.50 -7.45 -6.12
C GLY A 89 -1.15 -6.82 -5.80
N TYR A 90 -0.09 -7.60 -5.55
CA TYR A 90 1.26 -7.04 -5.47
C TYR A 90 1.72 -6.47 -6.82
N PRO A 91 2.35 -5.28 -6.92
CA PRO A 91 2.79 -4.42 -5.81
C PRO A 91 1.81 -3.31 -5.40
N LEU A 92 0.60 -3.25 -5.96
CA LEU A 92 -0.31 -2.12 -5.79
C LEU A 92 -1.32 -2.29 -4.65
N ALA A 93 -1.52 -3.49 -4.09
CA ALA A 93 -2.28 -3.65 -2.87
C ALA A 93 -1.49 -3.12 -1.67
N ASP A 94 -2.02 -2.09 -1.04
CA ASP A 94 -1.37 -1.45 0.12
C ASP A 94 -1.46 -2.28 1.40
N ARG A 95 -2.45 -3.16 1.47
CA ARG A 95 -2.71 -4.04 2.61
C ARG A 95 -3.27 -5.35 2.14
N ILE A 96 -2.80 -6.43 2.75
CA ILE A 96 -3.38 -7.73 2.53
C ILE A 96 -3.97 -8.22 3.85
N GLY A 97 -5.29 -8.36 3.87
CA GLY A 97 -5.93 -9.25 4.81
C GLY A 97 -5.75 -10.69 4.32
N LEU A 98 -5.20 -11.56 5.16
CA LEU A 98 -5.20 -12.98 4.84
C LEU A 98 -6.60 -13.56 5.10
N LEU A 99 -7.27 -13.99 4.04
CA LEU A 99 -8.57 -14.66 4.18
C LEU A 99 -8.37 -16.10 4.63
N ALA A 100 -8.10 -16.26 5.93
CA ALA A 100 -7.81 -17.54 6.56
C ALA A 100 -8.48 -17.65 7.95
N ARG A 101 -9.24 -18.71 8.15
CA ARG A 101 -9.84 -19.12 9.43
C ARG A 101 -9.32 -20.48 9.88
N LEU A 102 -8.19 -20.93 9.31
CA LEU A 102 -7.53 -22.17 9.67
C LEU A 102 -6.68 -21.98 10.93
N ASP A 103 -6.58 -23.04 11.71
CA ASP A 103 -5.63 -23.12 12.81
C ASP A 103 -4.17 -23.29 12.30
N ALA A 104 -3.23 -23.36 13.21
CA ALA A 104 -1.80 -23.50 12.89
C ALA A 104 -1.50 -24.78 12.07
N GLU A 105 -2.19 -25.87 12.35
CA GLU A 105 -2.02 -27.13 11.62
C GLU A 105 -2.55 -27.01 10.20
N GLY A 106 -3.76 -26.45 10.02
CA GLY A 106 -4.35 -26.22 8.70
C GLY A 106 -3.54 -25.26 7.85
N MET A 107 -3.00 -24.20 8.45
CA MET A 107 -2.07 -23.31 7.77
C MET A 107 -0.79 -24.05 7.36
N GLY A 108 -0.28 -24.95 8.20
CA GLY A 108 0.86 -25.81 7.85
C GLY A 108 0.58 -26.70 6.65
N GLN A 109 -0.60 -27.32 6.61
CA GLN A 109 -1.05 -28.15 5.48
C GLN A 109 -1.18 -27.29 4.19
N ALA A 110 -1.69 -26.06 4.27
CA ALA A 110 -1.76 -25.13 3.14
C ALA A 110 -0.36 -24.83 2.56
N LEU A 111 0.65 -24.56 3.41
CA LEU A 111 2.02 -24.36 2.95
C LEU A 111 2.59 -25.60 2.25
N MET A 112 2.28 -26.80 2.76
CA MET A 112 2.71 -28.04 2.12
C MET A 112 2.07 -28.22 0.75
N GLN A 113 0.78 -27.89 0.59
CA GLN A 113 0.11 -27.88 -0.72
C GLN A 113 0.80 -26.94 -1.71
N ILE A 114 1.12 -25.72 -1.29
CA ILE A 114 1.84 -24.75 -2.12
C ILE A 114 3.19 -25.32 -2.58
N ARG A 115 3.97 -25.88 -1.66
CA ARG A 115 5.30 -26.45 -1.94
C ARG A 115 5.27 -27.64 -2.88
N GLN A 116 4.24 -28.48 -2.77
CA GLN A 116 4.08 -29.67 -3.61
C GLN A 116 3.61 -29.36 -5.01
N GLN A 117 2.69 -28.39 -5.15
CA GLN A 117 2.00 -28.10 -6.41
C GLN A 117 2.64 -26.98 -7.22
N LEU A 118 3.27 -26.02 -6.56
CA LEU A 118 3.84 -24.85 -7.21
C LEU A 118 5.36 -24.81 -7.07
N PRO A 119 6.12 -25.17 -8.14
CA PRO A 119 7.57 -25.00 -8.11
C PRO A 119 7.95 -23.53 -7.94
N HIS A 120 8.67 -23.18 -6.87
CA HIS A 120 9.13 -21.81 -6.59
C HIS A 120 10.41 -21.82 -5.76
N ALA A 121 11.20 -20.77 -5.84
CA ALA A 121 12.34 -20.52 -4.95
C ALA A 121 11.89 -19.81 -3.67
N MET A 122 10.93 -18.87 -3.79
CA MET A 122 10.44 -18.06 -2.68
C MET A 122 8.95 -17.79 -2.82
N LEU A 123 8.21 -17.92 -1.72
CA LEU A 123 6.88 -17.36 -1.54
C LEU A 123 7.02 -16.08 -0.70
N GLN A 124 6.55 -14.95 -1.23
CA GLN A 124 6.63 -13.67 -0.54
C GLN A 124 5.25 -13.02 -0.42
N LEU A 125 4.83 -12.75 0.80
CA LEU A 125 3.63 -12.01 1.13
C LEU A 125 4.05 -10.62 1.63
N ASN A 126 3.64 -9.58 0.92
CA ASN A 126 3.98 -8.20 1.24
C ASN A 126 2.79 -7.48 1.86
N GLU A 127 3.04 -6.46 2.67
CA GLU A 127 2.03 -5.59 3.27
C GLU A 127 0.96 -6.36 4.06
N VAL A 128 1.38 -7.45 4.74
CA VAL A 128 0.50 -8.20 5.63
C VAL A 128 0.30 -7.38 6.90
N VAL A 129 -0.93 -7.04 7.19
CA VAL A 129 -1.31 -6.38 8.44
C VAL A 129 -1.41 -7.42 9.53
N GLU A 130 -0.83 -7.13 10.68
CA GLU A 130 -0.92 -8.01 11.85
C GLU A 130 -1.41 -7.21 13.05
N PRO A 131 -2.34 -7.76 13.82
CA PRO A 131 -2.76 -7.17 15.09
C PRO A 131 -1.57 -7.06 16.04
N VAL A 132 -1.48 -5.94 16.73
CA VAL A 132 -0.41 -5.74 17.73
C VAL A 132 -0.63 -6.67 18.91
N GLY A 133 0.34 -7.54 19.16
CA GLY A 133 0.33 -8.47 20.31
C GLY A 133 -0.34 -9.83 20.04
N GLU A 134 -0.89 -10.07 18.85
CA GLU A 134 -1.42 -11.37 18.46
C GLU A 134 -0.40 -12.19 17.66
N GLN A 135 -0.50 -13.52 17.76
CA GLN A 135 0.33 -14.40 16.95
C GLN A 135 -0.28 -14.50 15.53
N SER A 136 0.48 -14.02 14.53
CA SER A 136 0.09 -14.15 13.14
C SER A 136 -0.12 -15.61 12.75
N VAL A 137 -1.17 -15.90 11.99
CA VAL A 137 -1.41 -17.24 11.40
C VAL A 137 -0.23 -17.71 10.54
N LEU A 138 0.57 -16.78 9.99
CA LEU A 138 1.79 -17.10 9.25
C LEU A 138 2.95 -17.56 10.14
N SER A 139 2.84 -17.43 11.46
CA SER A 139 3.87 -17.95 12.39
C SER A 139 3.99 -19.47 12.29
N ALA A 140 2.91 -20.19 11.98
CA ALA A 140 2.96 -21.61 11.69
C ALA A 140 3.85 -21.93 10.49
N TRP A 141 3.83 -21.11 9.46
CA TRP A 141 4.69 -21.26 8.29
C TRP A 141 6.17 -21.01 8.62
N MET A 142 6.45 -20.08 9.54
CA MET A 142 7.83 -19.84 10.01
C MET A 142 8.39 -21.05 10.76
N ALA A 143 7.57 -21.69 11.61
CA ALA A 143 7.97 -22.90 12.33
C ALA A 143 8.30 -24.08 11.38
N LEU A 144 7.58 -24.18 10.25
CA LEU A 144 7.81 -25.19 9.20
C LEU A 144 8.87 -24.81 8.17
N SER A 145 9.40 -23.59 8.24
CA SER A 145 10.35 -23.06 7.26
C SER A 145 11.70 -22.85 7.92
N SER A 146 12.67 -23.72 7.64
CA SER A 146 14.06 -23.59 8.14
C SER A 146 14.72 -22.25 7.71
N THR A 147 14.18 -21.58 6.71
CA THR A 147 14.75 -20.38 6.07
C THR A 147 13.76 -19.25 5.87
N GLY A 148 12.66 -19.23 6.63
CA GLY A 148 11.69 -18.13 6.57
C GLY A 148 12.25 -16.81 7.13
N GLU A 149 11.70 -15.70 6.69
CA GLU A 149 12.05 -14.35 7.15
C GLU A 149 10.79 -13.50 7.32
N ARG A 150 10.70 -12.78 8.43
CA ARG A 150 9.73 -11.73 8.69
C ARG A 150 10.44 -10.38 8.79
N ARG A 151 9.98 -9.40 8.05
CA ARG A 151 10.57 -8.05 8.04
C ARG A 151 9.48 -6.99 8.11
N LEU A 152 9.62 -6.02 9.00
CA LEU A 152 8.78 -4.83 9.03
C LEU A 152 8.96 -4.06 7.70
N SER A 153 7.87 -3.86 6.97
CA SER A 153 7.83 -3.17 5.68
C SER A 153 7.61 -1.67 5.87
N CYS A 154 6.55 -1.33 6.57
CA CYS A 154 6.24 0.06 6.91
C CYS A 154 5.37 0.13 8.16
N ARG A 155 5.14 1.34 8.62
CA ARG A 155 4.16 1.66 9.66
C ARG A 155 3.09 2.55 9.07
N VAL A 156 1.86 2.37 9.55
CA VAL A 156 0.70 3.10 9.05
C VAL A 156 0.02 3.78 10.23
N PRO A 157 0.01 5.11 10.26
CA PRO A 157 -0.77 5.84 11.25
C PRO A 157 -2.26 5.60 11.05
N VAL A 158 -2.97 5.33 12.13
CA VAL A 158 -4.41 5.15 12.11
C VAL A 158 -5.10 6.10 13.07
N HIS A 159 -6.34 6.46 12.77
CA HIS A 159 -7.14 7.34 13.59
C HIS A 159 -8.51 6.72 13.87
N LEU A 160 -8.85 6.64 15.16
CA LEU A 160 -10.21 6.35 15.61
C LEU A 160 -10.97 7.66 15.69
N ILE A 161 -11.97 7.82 14.84
CA ILE A 161 -12.83 9.00 14.84
C ILE A 161 -13.71 8.99 16.09
N SER A 162 -13.78 10.13 16.75
CA SER A 162 -14.55 10.31 17.98
C SER A 162 -15.10 11.72 18.10
N ASP A 163 -16.02 11.95 19.03
CA ASP A 163 -16.60 13.28 19.30
C ASP A 163 -15.55 14.35 19.60
N SER A 164 -14.38 13.95 20.12
CA SER A 164 -13.28 14.89 20.35
C SER A 164 -12.74 15.53 19.07
N ASP A 165 -13.00 14.93 17.90
CA ASP A 165 -12.55 15.46 16.62
C ASP A 165 -13.35 16.65 16.11
N HIS A 166 -14.50 16.95 16.72
CA HIS A 166 -15.18 18.23 16.53
C HIS A 166 -14.35 19.41 17.04
N GLN A 167 -13.42 19.15 17.95
CA GLN A 167 -12.52 20.18 18.48
C GLN A 167 -11.29 20.35 17.58
N GLU A 168 -10.82 21.59 17.47
CA GLU A 168 -9.56 21.83 16.78
C GLU A 168 -8.40 21.22 17.56
N ILE A 169 -7.48 20.58 16.81
CA ILE A 169 -6.20 20.14 17.36
C ILE A 169 -5.46 21.30 18.03
N SER A 170 -4.72 21.03 19.11
CA SER A 170 -3.97 22.04 19.85
C SER A 170 -2.49 22.12 19.46
N GLY A 171 -1.80 23.16 19.90
CA GLY A 171 -0.34 23.29 19.75
C GLY A 171 0.17 23.64 18.34
N ASP A 172 1.39 23.26 18.04
CA ASP A 172 2.06 23.50 16.76
C ASP A 172 1.31 22.91 15.53
N PRO A 173 0.73 21.72 15.60
CA PRO A 173 -0.10 21.18 14.52
C PRO A 173 -1.27 22.09 14.14
N ARG A 174 -1.92 22.69 15.15
CA ARG A 174 -3.00 23.68 14.93
C ARG A 174 -2.52 24.88 14.13
N TYR A 175 -1.37 25.41 14.51
CA TYR A 175 -0.78 26.56 13.83
C TYR A 175 -0.48 26.23 12.36
N LYS A 176 0.14 25.08 12.09
CA LYS A 176 0.46 24.61 10.75
C LYS A 176 -0.81 24.42 9.89
N LEU A 177 -1.85 23.81 10.46
CA LEU A 177 -3.13 23.59 9.78
C LEU A 177 -3.84 24.92 9.47
N ARG A 178 -3.92 25.85 10.43
CA ARG A 178 -4.50 27.17 10.24
C ARG A 178 -3.75 27.97 9.18
N ARG A 179 -2.42 27.91 9.18
CA ARG A 179 -1.58 28.57 8.18
C ARG A 179 -1.86 28.00 6.77
N ALA A 180 -1.95 26.67 6.63
CA ALA A 180 -2.28 26.02 5.37
C ALA A 180 -3.68 26.45 4.86
N ARG A 181 -4.70 26.37 5.72
CA ARG A 181 -6.06 26.84 5.38
C ARG A 181 -6.10 28.32 4.96
N LYS A 182 -5.35 29.18 5.65
CA LYS A 182 -5.28 30.61 5.28
C LYS A 182 -4.66 30.80 3.88
N ARG A 183 -3.61 30.05 3.53
CA ARG A 183 -2.99 30.12 2.20
C ARG A 183 -3.95 29.63 1.11
N ILE A 184 -4.60 28.49 1.35
CA ILE A 184 -5.61 27.92 0.44
C ILE A 184 -6.74 28.93 0.19
N ALA A 185 -7.28 29.52 1.25
CA ALA A 185 -8.31 30.54 1.12
C ALA A 185 -7.82 31.80 0.38
N ALA A 186 -6.57 32.23 0.60
CA ALA A 186 -5.99 33.41 -0.01
C ALA A 186 -5.75 33.26 -1.52
N CYS A 187 -5.47 32.05 -2.01
CA CYS A 187 -5.36 31.80 -3.45
C CYS A 187 -6.70 31.45 -4.12
N GLY A 188 -7.81 31.35 -3.36
CA GLY A 188 -9.14 31.03 -3.91
C GLY A 188 -9.37 29.54 -4.17
N ALA A 189 -8.45 28.67 -3.75
CA ALA A 189 -8.62 27.24 -3.91
C ALA A 189 -9.74 26.69 -3.01
N ARG A 190 -10.42 25.63 -3.48
CA ARG A 190 -11.57 25.02 -2.81
C ARG A 190 -11.35 23.53 -2.59
N ILE A 191 -11.85 23.04 -1.45
CA ILE A 191 -11.85 21.61 -1.16
C ILE A 191 -13.14 21.02 -1.71
N GLN A 192 -13.03 19.91 -2.43
CA GLN A 192 -14.12 19.12 -2.97
C GLN A 192 -14.08 17.72 -2.38
N ARG A 193 -15.26 17.15 -2.06
CA ARG A 193 -15.47 15.75 -1.67
C ARG A 193 -16.20 15.06 -2.80
N GLU A 194 -15.67 13.93 -3.27
CA GLU A 194 -16.27 13.18 -4.36
C GLU A 194 -16.53 11.74 -3.95
N THR A 195 -17.71 11.26 -4.28
CA THR A 195 -18.11 9.84 -4.21
C THR A 195 -18.50 9.43 -5.63
N PRO A 196 -17.53 9.11 -6.48
CA PRO A 196 -17.78 8.81 -7.88
C PRO A 196 -18.55 7.50 -8.03
N ASP A 197 -19.44 7.45 -9.01
CA ASP A 197 -20.00 6.20 -9.54
C ASP A 197 -19.07 5.61 -10.63
N ALA A 198 -19.47 4.46 -11.18
CA ALA A 198 -18.71 3.81 -12.26
C ALA A 198 -18.51 4.69 -13.50
N ILE A 199 -19.45 5.57 -13.82
CA ILE A 199 -19.39 6.45 -14.99
C ILE A 199 -18.44 7.62 -14.73
N GLY A 200 -18.56 8.25 -13.57
CA GLY A 200 -17.74 9.38 -13.15
C GLY A 200 -16.29 9.00 -12.85
N MET A 201 -16.02 7.73 -12.50
CA MET A 201 -14.70 7.31 -12.06
C MET A 201 -13.62 7.46 -13.14
N GLY A 202 -13.90 7.09 -14.39
CA GLY A 202 -12.92 7.16 -15.47
C GLY A 202 -12.40 8.59 -15.75
N PRO A 203 -13.26 9.61 -15.92
CA PRO A 203 -12.82 11.01 -15.98
C PRO A 203 -12.00 11.45 -14.77
N LEU A 204 -12.46 11.12 -13.56
CA LEU A 204 -11.77 11.49 -12.33
C LEU A 204 -10.37 10.88 -12.27
N LEU A 205 -10.19 9.58 -12.59
CA LEU A 205 -8.87 8.94 -12.61
C LEU A 205 -7.90 9.61 -13.59
N ARG A 206 -8.37 10.12 -14.72
CA ARG A 206 -7.49 10.88 -15.64
C ARG A 206 -6.98 12.16 -14.99
N THR A 207 -7.84 12.92 -14.33
CA THR A 207 -7.45 14.11 -13.57
C THR A 207 -6.42 13.77 -12.48
N LEU A 208 -6.67 12.72 -11.68
CA LEU A 208 -5.74 12.30 -10.64
C LEU A 208 -4.39 11.83 -11.21
N ALA A 209 -4.41 11.12 -12.34
CA ALA A 209 -3.20 10.65 -13.02
C ALA A 209 -2.36 11.82 -13.57
N GLU A 210 -2.97 12.90 -14.05
CA GLU A 210 -2.27 14.11 -14.50
C GLU A 210 -1.53 14.77 -13.32
N VAL A 211 -2.20 14.92 -12.17
CA VAL A 211 -1.55 15.47 -10.97
C VAL A 211 -0.42 14.57 -10.48
N GLU A 212 -0.62 13.23 -10.48
CA GLU A 212 0.44 12.29 -10.07
C GLU A 212 1.64 12.35 -11.01
N ALA A 213 1.41 12.42 -12.33
CA ALA A 213 2.48 12.48 -13.33
C ALA A 213 3.36 13.72 -13.19
N LEU A 214 2.81 14.84 -12.76
CA LEU A 214 3.52 16.10 -12.52
C LEU A 214 4.12 16.19 -11.10
N SER A 215 3.80 15.26 -10.21
CA SER A 215 4.33 15.20 -8.85
C SER A 215 5.69 14.49 -8.79
N TRP A 216 6.34 14.51 -7.61
CA TRP A 216 7.56 13.75 -7.35
C TRP A 216 7.42 12.24 -7.67
N LYS A 217 6.20 11.68 -7.56
CA LYS A 217 5.94 10.27 -7.91
C LYS A 217 6.13 9.99 -9.40
N GLY A 218 5.73 10.95 -10.25
CA GLY A 218 5.95 10.87 -11.68
C GLY A 218 7.44 10.96 -12.04
N GLU A 219 8.19 11.83 -11.37
CA GLU A 219 9.64 11.96 -11.55
C GLU A 219 10.38 10.67 -11.17
N GLU A 220 9.98 10.01 -10.08
CA GLU A 220 10.59 8.75 -9.61
C GLU A 220 10.01 7.49 -10.27
N GLY A 221 8.91 7.60 -11.05
CA GLY A 221 8.24 6.46 -11.68
C GLY A 221 7.58 5.47 -10.69
N VAL A 222 7.23 5.95 -9.48
CA VAL A 222 6.68 5.10 -8.38
C VAL A 222 5.17 5.23 -8.20
N GLY A 223 4.50 6.09 -8.96
CA GLY A 223 3.06 6.31 -8.88
C GLY A 223 2.21 5.10 -9.26
N ILE A 224 0.95 5.11 -8.83
CA ILE A 224 -0.01 4.06 -9.19
C ILE A 224 -0.45 4.16 -10.67
N PHE A 225 -0.19 5.30 -11.31
CA PHE A 225 -0.46 5.56 -12.72
C PHE A 225 0.83 5.65 -13.55
N SER A 226 2.00 5.24 -13.04
CA SER A 226 3.32 5.50 -13.63
C SER A 226 3.53 4.83 -15.00
N ASP A 227 2.85 3.71 -15.27
CA ASP A 227 2.94 2.98 -16.53
C ASP A 227 1.57 2.57 -17.07
N PRO A 228 1.46 2.19 -18.37
CA PRO A 228 0.18 1.84 -18.98
C PRO A 228 -0.54 0.68 -18.31
N MET A 229 0.19 -0.34 -17.83
CA MET A 229 -0.40 -1.53 -17.19
C MET A 229 -1.02 -1.15 -15.85
N ARG A 230 -0.30 -0.36 -15.02
CA ARG A 230 -0.83 0.15 -13.75
C ARG A 230 -2.05 1.04 -13.98
N ARG A 231 -2.02 1.92 -14.96
CA ARG A 231 -3.19 2.75 -15.33
C ARG A 231 -4.39 1.90 -15.69
N GLN A 232 -4.20 0.87 -16.48
CA GLN A 232 -5.27 -0.04 -16.87
C GLN A 232 -5.82 -0.80 -15.65
N TRP A 233 -4.96 -1.35 -14.81
CA TRP A 233 -5.34 -1.99 -13.57
C TRP A 233 -6.15 -1.04 -12.68
N MET A 234 -5.64 0.17 -12.39
CA MET A 234 -6.34 1.15 -11.57
C MET A 234 -7.69 1.56 -12.17
N ASN A 235 -7.76 1.71 -13.48
CA ASN A 235 -9.02 2.03 -14.14
C ASN A 235 -10.07 0.91 -13.95
N HIS A 236 -9.69 -0.35 -14.12
CA HIS A 236 -10.59 -1.48 -13.88
C HIS A 236 -10.98 -1.59 -12.42
N ALA A 237 -10.02 -1.55 -11.50
CA ALA A 237 -10.26 -1.69 -10.06
C ALA A 237 -11.17 -0.57 -9.54
N PHE A 238 -10.83 0.68 -9.79
CA PHE A 238 -11.56 1.81 -9.24
C PHE A 238 -12.92 2.00 -9.89
N THR A 239 -13.10 1.65 -11.18
CA THR A 239 -14.43 1.65 -11.80
C THR A 239 -15.35 0.62 -11.14
N ALA A 240 -14.87 -0.58 -10.87
CA ALA A 240 -15.65 -1.61 -10.21
C ALA A 240 -15.92 -1.25 -8.73
N LEU A 241 -14.91 -0.76 -8.00
CA LEU A 241 -15.09 -0.31 -6.61
C LEU A 241 -16.01 0.91 -6.49
N ALA A 242 -16.02 1.80 -7.47
CA ALA A 242 -16.94 2.92 -7.53
C ALA A 242 -18.40 2.45 -7.78
N ALA A 243 -18.59 1.41 -8.60
CA ALA A 243 -19.91 0.78 -8.77
C ALA A 243 -20.46 0.20 -7.45
N GLU A 244 -19.57 -0.26 -6.55
CA GLU A 244 -19.91 -0.73 -5.21
C GLU A 244 -19.99 0.41 -4.16
N GLY A 245 -19.77 1.68 -4.57
CA GLY A 245 -19.82 2.83 -3.69
C GLY A 245 -18.66 2.95 -2.69
N LEU A 246 -17.57 2.23 -2.92
CA LEU A 246 -16.42 2.17 -1.98
C LEU A 246 -15.41 3.31 -2.17
N VAL A 247 -15.44 4.04 -3.28
CA VAL A 247 -14.43 5.07 -3.57
C VAL A 247 -14.78 6.40 -2.92
N ARG A 248 -13.76 7.04 -2.35
CA ARG A 248 -13.82 8.41 -1.82
C ARG A 248 -12.63 9.20 -2.33
N VAL A 249 -12.85 10.46 -2.70
CA VAL A 249 -11.79 11.39 -3.09
C VAL A 249 -11.99 12.73 -2.43
N VAL A 250 -10.94 13.31 -1.88
CA VAL A 250 -10.89 14.71 -1.48
C VAL A 250 -9.87 15.42 -2.36
N MET A 251 -10.26 16.53 -2.94
CA MET A 251 -9.43 17.30 -3.87
C MET A 251 -9.32 18.75 -3.42
N LEU A 252 -8.21 19.37 -3.77
CA LEU A 252 -8.04 20.82 -3.76
C LEU A 252 -8.05 21.32 -5.19
N GLU A 253 -9.02 22.17 -5.51
CA GLU A 253 -9.19 22.77 -6.84
C GLU A 253 -8.82 24.26 -6.82
N LEU A 254 -8.11 24.69 -7.84
CA LEU A 254 -7.79 26.09 -8.11
C LEU A 254 -8.10 26.38 -9.59
N ASP A 255 -8.92 27.40 -9.84
CA ASP A 255 -9.34 27.82 -11.18
C ASP A 255 -9.92 26.67 -12.05
N GLY A 256 -10.66 25.74 -11.40
CA GLY A 256 -11.26 24.57 -12.05
C GLY A 256 -10.32 23.41 -12.31
N HIS A 257 -9.09 23.47 -11.81
CA HIS A 257 -8.09 22.41 -11.95
C HIS A 257 -7.76 21.75 -10.61
N CYS A 258 -7.68 20.43 -10.58
CA CYS A 258 -7.20 19.70 -9.41
C CYS A 258 -5.70 19.95 -9.23
N ILE A 259 -5.30 20.49 -8.09
CA ILE A 259 -3.89 20.77 -7.76
C ILE A 259 -3.33 19.84 -6.66
N SER A 260 -4.22 19.15 -5.94
CA SER A 260 -3.84 18.16 -4.92
C SER A 260 -5.01 17.25 -4.63
N TYR A 261 -4.76 15.99 -4.32
CA TYR A 261 -5.82 15.04 -3.98
C TYR A 261 -5.37 14.00 -2.95
N ARG A 262 -6.36 13.35 -2.33
CA ARG A 262 -6.28 12.05 -1.67
C ARG A 262 -7.39 11.16 -2.21
N LEU A 263 -7.02 9.93 -2.57
CA LEU A 263 -7.89 8.87 -3.06
C LEU A 263 -7.93 7.77 -2.00
N GLY A 264 -9.10 7.39 -1.56
CA GLY A 264 -9.31 6.38 -0.52
C GLY A 264 -10.43 5.41 -0.85
N LEU A 265 -10.47 4.33 -0.10
CA LEU A 265 -11.49 3.28 -0.15
C LEU A 265 -12.21 3.24 1.19
N LEU A 266 -13.53 3.39 1.18
CA LEU A 266 -14.38 3.33 2.37
C LEU A 266 -15.16 2.04 2.39
N GLU A 267 -14.96 1.23 3.41
CA GLU A 267 -15.69 -0.01 3.61
C GLU A 267 -16.07 -0.16 5.08
N GLN A 268 -17.34 -0.45 5.35
CA GLN A 268 -17.86 -0.68 6.71
C GLN A 268 -17.45 0.44 7.71
N GLY A 269 -17.48 1.71 7.27
CA GLY A 269 -17.07 2.85 8.09
C GLY A 269 -15.57 2.98 8.34
N ARG A 270 -14.74 2.22 7.63
CA ARG A 270 -13.26 2.28 7.66
C ARG A 270 -12.75 2.87 6.37
N LEU A 271 -12.09 4.02 6.44
CA LEU A 271 -11.44 4.64 5.30
C LEU A 271 -9.98 4.17 5.22
N TYR A 272 -9.58 3.71 4.07
CA TYR A 272 -8.21 3.39 3.70
C TYR A 272 -7.70 4.44 2.73
N ASP A 273 -6.87 5.37 3.19
CA ASP A 273 -6.23 6.39 2.35
C ASP A 273 -5.16 5.71 1.50
N TYR A 274 -5.41 5.64 0.20
CA TYR A 274 -4.64 4.79 -0.70
C TYR A 274 -3.57 5.53 -1.47
N ASN A 275 -3.93 6.67 -2.07
CA ASN A 275 -2.99 7.44 -2.87
C ASN A 275 -3.20 8.94 -2.68
N LEU A 276 -2.10 9.68 -2.73
CA LEU A 276 -2.11 11.13 -2.70
C LEU A 276 -1.05 11.70 -3.65
N ALA A 277 -1.35 12.84 -4.24
CA ALA A 277 -0.37 13.63 -4.96
C ALA A 277 -0.74 15.13 -4.88
N PHE A 278 0.21 15.98 -5.19
CA PHE A 278 0.04 17.43 -5.33
C PHE A 278 1.03 17.97 -6.37
N LEU A 279 0.66 19.06 -7.01
CA LEU A 279 1.52 19.78 -7.95
C LEU A 279 2.65 20.50 -7.18
N PRO A 280 3.92 20.32 -7.57
CA PRO A 280 5.08 20.88 -6.84
C PRO A 280 5.02 22.40 -6.65
N GLU A 281 4.50 23.14 -7.63
CA GLU A 281 4.33 24.61 -7.58
C GLU A 281 3.37 25.07 -6.49
N HIS A 282 2.52 24.17 -5.98
CA HIS A 282 1.57 24.42 -4.89
C HIS A 282 1.96 23.76 -3.57
N ALA A 283 3.19 23.27 -3.45
CA ALA A 283 3.67 22.56 -2.25
C ALA A 283 3.58 23.42 -0.96
N ASP A 284 3.74 24.73 -1.10
CA ASP A 284 3.71 25.68 0.01
C ASP A 284 2.31 25.86 0.62
N LEU A 285 1.24 25.45 -0.08
CA LEU A 285 -0.13 25.46 0.45
C LEU A 285 -0.31 24.47 1.62
N GLY A 286 0.50 23.39 1.66
CA GLY A 286 0.39 22.36 2.69
C GLY A 286 -0.90 21.53 2.57
N SER A 287 -1.36 21.32 1.34
CA SER A 287 -2.63 20.66 0.99
C SER A 287 -2.75 19.26 1.59
N GLY A 288 -1.67 18.48 1.60
CA GLY A 288 -1.69 17.11 2.15
C GLY A 288 -2.17 17.03 3.61
N ARG A 289 -1.84 18.03 4.44
CA ARG A 289 -2.33 18.13 5.83
C ARG A 289 -3.81 18.49 5.87
N VAL A 290 -4.21 19.46 5.06
CA VAL A 290 -5.60 19.94 5.04
C VAL A 290 -6.54 18.86 4.51
N LEU A 291 -6.14 18.12 3.47
CA LEU A 291 -6.94 17.03 2.91
C LEU A 291 -6.99 15.80 3.85
N LEU A 292 -5.96 15.55 4.67
CA LEU A 292 -6.04 14.54 5.72
C LEU A 292 -7.02 14.94 6.84
N GLU A 293 -7.01 16.20 7.25
CA GLU A 293 -8.00 16.72 8.19
C GLU A 293 -9.41 16.70 7.59
N GLU A 294 -9.53 16.84 6.28
CA GLU A 294 -10.83 16.76 5.59
C GLU A 294 -11.39 15.32 5.59
N TRP A 295 -10.53 14.28 5.53
CA TRP A 295 -10.96 12.90 5.77
C TRP A 295 -11.62 12.74 7.15
N ILE A 296 -11.01 13.31 8.21
CA ILE A 296 -11.56 13.23 9.57
C ILE A 296 -12.91 13.95 9.66
N ARG A 297 -13.04 15.14 9.06
CA ARG A 297 -14.28 15.90 9.02
C ARG A 297 -15.37 15.16 8.27
N TRP A 298 -15.02 14.64 7.09
CA TRP A 298 -15.96 13.84 6.33
C TRP A 298 -16.41 12.61 7.10
N GLY A 299 -15.49 11.96 7.79
CA GLY A 299 -15.81 10.83 8.64
C GLY A 299 -16.75 11.17 9.81
N LEU A 300 -16.62 12.36 10.42
CA LEU A 300 -17.57 12.84 11.42
C LEU A 300 -18.96 13.08 10.81
N ASP A 301 -19.02 13.69 9.63
CA ASP A 301 -20.28 14.01 8.95
C ASP A 301 -21.03 12.73 8.53
N ASP A 302 -20.31 11.69 8.08
CA ASP A 302 -20.84 10.42 7.54
C ASP A 302 -20.74 9.24 8.53
N ASN A 303 -20.40 9.49 9.80
CA ASN A 303 -20.26 8.48 10.85
C ASN A 303 -19.26 7.36 10.54
N TRP A 304 -18.12 7.69 9.92
CA TRP A 304 -17.01 6.75 9.86
C TRP A 304 -16.39 6.60 11.24
N HIS A 305 -15.81 5.46 11.53
CA HIS A 305 -15.21 5.22 12.83
C HIS A 305 -13.70 5.06 12.81
N TRP A 306 -13.10 4.91 11.60
CA TRP A 306 -11.67 4.65 11.51
C TRP A 306 -11.08 5.13 10.18
N ILE A 307 -9.85 5.66 10.25
CA ILE A 307 -9.07 6.09 9.09
C ILE A 307 -7.67 5.49 9.19
N ASP A 308 -7.24 4.87 8.12
CA ASP A 308 -5.86 4.50 7.87
C ASP A 308 -5.24 5.57 6.96
N ALA A 309 -4.21 6.26 7.45
CA ALA A 309 -3.67 7.45 6.80
C ALA A 309 -2.54 7.17 5.80
N SER A 310 -2.51 5.95 5.24
CA SER A 310 -1.51 5.49 4.27
C SER A 310 -0.12 5.19 4.86
N ARG A 311 0.71 4.57 4.06
CA ARG A 311 2.04 4.09 4.46
C ARG A 311 3.00 5.23 4.74
N VAL A 312 3.81 5.04 5.77
CA VAL A 312 4.86 5.96 6.15
C VAL A 312 6.21 5.25 6.07
N SER A 313 7.18 5.89 5.42
CA SER A 313 8.54 5.38 5.37
C SER A 313 9.14 5.25 6.77
N LEU A 314 9.84 4.15 7.03
CA LEU A 314 10.57 3.94 8.29
C LEU A 314 11.72 4.93 8.47
N GLU A 315 12.24 5.50 7.37
CA GLU A 315 13.40 6.39 7.36
C GLU A 315 13.00 7.87 7.54
N ASN A 316 11.78 8.27 7.17
CA ASN A 316 11.32 9.67 7.14
C ASN A 316 10.11 9.91 8.05
N SER A 317 10.22 9.61 9.32
CA SER A 317 9.13 9.84 10.28
C SER A 317 8.84 11.33 10.55
N SER A 318 9.78 12.24 10.30
CA SER A 318 9.67 13.66 10.62
C SER A 318 8.76 14.49 9.71
N HIS A 319 8.42 13.97 8.52
CA HIS A 319 7.53 14.66 7.58
C HIS A 319 6.06 14.28 7.72
N GLN A 320 5.72 13.54 8.76
CA GLN A 320 4.40 12.97 8.92
C GLN A 320 3.42 13.99 9.46
N LEU A 321 2.37 14.17 8.70
CA LEU A 321 1.26 15.09 8.95
C LEU A 321 0.22 14.48 9.90
N HIS A 322 0.65 13.61 10.81
CA HIS A 322 -0.25 12.69 11.52
C HIS A 322 -0.32 12.97 13.01
N GLU A 323 -0.21 14.24 13.38
CA GLU A 323 -0.25 14.65 14.78
C GLU A 323 -1.60 14.33 15.48
N ARG A 324 -2.65 14.06 14.69
CA ARG A 324 -3.98 13.66 15.22
C ARG A 324 -4.16 12.16 15.34
N MET A 325 -3.27 11.37 14.78
CA MET A 325 -3.44 9.92 14.73
C MET A 325 -3.43 9.31 16.13
N THR A 326 -4.38 8.40 16.39
CA THR A 326 -4.60 7.77 17.70
C THR A 326 -3.83 6.46 17.86
N GLY A 327 -3.33 5.88 16.78
CA GLY A 327 -2.64 4.60 16.80
C GLY A 327 -1.76 4.38 15.58
N GLN A 328 -1.24 3.17 15.49
CA GLN A 328 -0.34 2.75 14.41
C GLN A 328 -0.50 1.26 14.14
N LEU A 329 -0.53 0.88 12.87
CA LEU A 329 -0.43 -0.50 12.42
C LEU A 329 0.95 -0.79 11.86
N GLU A 330 1.34 -2.04 11.89
CA GLU A 330 2.58 -2.52 11.29
C GLU A 330 2.27 -3.43 10.12
N HIS A 331 2.91 -3.16 8.99
CA HIS A 331 2.83 -4.00 7.81
C HIS A 331 4.12 -4.80 7.68
N TRP A 332 3.96 -6.09 7.48
CA TRP A 332 5.05 -7.02 7.46
C TRP A 332 5.22 -7.67 6.09
N ARG A 333 6.46 -7.90 5.73
CA ARG A 333 6.85 -8.77 4.62
C ARG A 333 7.25 -10.10 5.17
N TRP A 334 6.60 -11.15 4.70
CA TRP A 334 6.95 -12.53 4.98
C TRP A 334 7.57 -13.17 3.76
N SER A 335 8.69 -13.86 3.91
CA SER A 335 9.38 -14.58 2.84
C SER A 335 9.66 -16.00 3.31
N PHE A 336 9.21 -16.97 2.53
CA PHE A 336 9.37 -18.40 2.81
C PHE A 336 10.11 -19.04 1.64
N TYR A 337 11.32 -19.52 1.87
CA TYR A 337 12.11 -20.17 0.85
C TYR A 337 11.70 -21.63 0.73
N SER A 338 11.65 -22.14 -0.51
CA SER A 338 11.31 -23.53 -0.76
C SER A 338 12.48 -24.46 -0.38
N TRP A 339 12.18 -25.74 -0.30
CA TRP A 339 13.19 -26.78 -0.09
C TRP A 339 13.88 -27.23 -1.39
N GLN A 340 13.48 -26.67 -2.53
CA GLN A 340 14.12 -26.91 -3.81
C GLN A 340 15.52 -26.25 -3.83
N PRO A 341 16.47 -26.76 -4.62
CA PRO A 341 17.83 -26.25 -4.63
C PRO A 341 17.95 -24.74 -4.85
N ASP A 342 17.11 -24.19 -5.74
CA ASP A 342 17.06 -22.74 -6.02
C ASP A 342 16.57 -21.93 -4.80
N GLY A 343 15.60 -22.44 -4.05
CA GLY A 343 15.11 -21.84 -2.83
C GLY A 343 16.14 -21.87 -1.71
N LEU A 344 16.84 -22.99 -1.54
CA LEU A 344 17.90 -23.12 -0.54
C LEU A 344 19.07 -22.18 -0.86
N VAL A 345 19.51 -22.15 -2.13
CA VAL A 345 20.56 -21.26 -2.61
C VAL A 345 20.18 -19.79 -2.38
N LEU A 346 18.97 -19.41 -2.77
CA LEU A 346 18.48 -18.03 -2.59
C LEU A 346 18.44 -17.65 -1.11
N GLY A 347 17.85 -18.48 -0.27
CA GLY A 347 17.73 -18.23 1.17
C GLY A 347 19.10 -18.10 1.84
N LEU A 348 20.06 -18.96 1.51
CA LEU A 348 21.43 -18.90 2.03
C LEU A 348 22.16 -17.65 1.54
N ALA A 349 22.08 -17.35 0.23
CA ALA A 349 22.72 -16.18 -0.37
C ALA A 349 22.23 -14.86 0.25
N LEU A 350 20.92 -14.73 0.47
CA LEU A 350 20.36 -13.55 1.10
C LEU A 350 20.74 -13.42 2.59
N ARG A 351 20.84 -14.53 3.32
CA ARG A 351 21.36 -14.53 4.71
C ARG A 351 22.82 -14.07 4.75
N LEU A 352 23.65 -14.62 3.90
CA LEU A 352 25.06 -14.23 3.79
C LEU A 352 25.21 -12.76 3.40
N TRP A 353 24.45 -12.31 2.41
CA TRP A 353 24.44 -10.89 2.00
C TRP A 353 24.08 -9.95 3.16
N LYS A 354 23.07 -10.28 3.97
CA LYS A 354 22.69 -9.48 5.13
C LYS A 354 23.79 -9.41 6.19
N SER A 355 24.50 -10.52 6.40
CA SER A 355 25.62 -10.56 7.33
C SER A 355 26.83 -9.76 6.83
N LEU A 356 27.04 -9.69 5.52
CA LEU A 356 28.16 -8.99 4.90
C LEU A 356 27.87 -7.50 4.62
N LYS A 357 26.61 -7.12 4.37
CA LYS A 357 26.22 -5.75 4.06
C LYS A 357 26.73 -4.69 5.06
N PRO A 358 26.69 -4.89 6.39
CA PRO A 358 27.22 -3.93 7.36
C PRO A 358 28.74 -3.72 7.24
N TRP A 359 29.46 -4.74 6.77
CA TRP A 359 30.92 -4.68 6.58
C TRP A 359 31.30 -3.99 5.27
N LEU A 360 30.49 -4.17 4.22
CA LEU A 360 30.70 -3.56 2.91
C LEU A 360 30.30 -2.08 2.88
N GLY A 361 29.33 -1.65 3.72
CA GLY A 361 28.86 -0.27 3.82
C GLY A 361 29.78 0.69 4.58
N LYS A 362 30.87 0.23 5.17
CA LYS A 362 31.85 1.05 5.92
C LYS A 362 32.96 1.65 5.06
N ARG A 363 32.83 1.74 3.75
CA ARG A 363 33.74 2.62 2.97
C ARG A 363 33.46 4.07 3.35
N PRO A 364 34.47 4.82 3.87
CA PRO A 364 34.28 6.23 4.17
C PRO A 364 33.90 6.93 2.85
N ARG A 365 32.77 7.60 2.86
CA ARG A 365 32.41 8.55 1.83
C ARG A 365 33.52 9.61 1.86
N GLN A 366 34.46 9.58 0.91
CA GLN A 366 35.38 10.68 0.71
C GLN A 366 34.51 11.93 0.52
N GLN A 367 34.53 12.79 1.53
CA GLN A 367 34.05 14.16 1.41
C GLN A 367 34.98 14.83 0.38
N ASN A 368 34.51 14.95 -0.85
CA ASN A 368 35.08 15.93 -1.77
C ASN A 368 34.77 17.32 -1.20
N THR A 369 35.63 17.78 -0.36
CA THR A 369 35.77 19.20 -0.02
C THR A 369 36.27 19.91 -1.27
N THR A 370 35.37 20.23 -2.16
CA THR A 370 35.59 21.29 -3.13
C THR A 370 35.53 22.62 -2.35
N THR A 371 36.70 23.09 -1.91
CA THR A 371 36.89 24.46 -1.47
C THR A 371 36.58 25.37 -2.64
N VAL A 372 35.35 25.87 -2.67
CA VAL A 372 35.02 27.03 -3.48
C VAL A 372 35.60 28.24 -2.73
N SER A 373 36.76 28.71 -3.18
CA SER A 373 37.32 30.00 -2.80
C SER A 373 36.41 31.11 -3.33
N SER A 374 35.69 31.73 -2.42
CA SER A 374 34.97 32.99 -2.67
C SER A 374 35.99 34.10 -2.99
N PRO A 375 35.81 34.86 -4.06
CA PRO A 375 36.59 36.08 -4.26
C PRO A 375 36.07 37.18 -3.33
N ASN A 376 36.98 37.69 -2.55
CA ASN A 376 36.85 38.83 -1.65
C ASN A 376 36.63 40.13 -2.48
N PRO A 377 35.58 40.92 -2.28
CA PRO A 377 35.53 42.28 -2.84
C PRO A 377 36.06 43.25 -1.79
N LYS A 378 37.33 43.66 -1.97
CA LYS A 378 37.85 44.87 -1.32
C LYS A 378 38.12 45.95 -2.34
N SER A 379 37.57 47.13 -2.02
CA SER A 379 38.03 48.50 -2.23
C SER A 379 38.13 49.05 -3.64
N LYS A 380 37.39 50.15 -3.84
CA LYS A 380 37.86 51.51 -4.16
C LYS A 380 36.62 52.37 -4.27
N GLU A 381 36.35 53.25 -3.35
CA GLU A 381 36.86 54.61 -3.22
C GLU A 381 36.74 55.46 -4.48
N SER A 382 35.90 56.51 -4.26
CA SER A 382 35.99 57.93 -4.67
C SER A 382 36.25 58.25 -6.15
N ASP A 383 35.38 58.99 -6.78
CA ASP A 383 35.48 60.45 -6.97
C ASP A 383 34.59 60.92 -8.14
N HIS A 384 33.97 62.05 -7.88
CA HIS A 384 33.56 63.14 -8.79
C HIS A 384 32.46 62.89 -9.85
N ALA A 385 31.36 63.46 -9.67
CA ALA A 385 30.75 64.70 -10.20
C ALA A 385 29.21 64.63 -10.01
#